data_dbb82b9ec6c1f3e0611db0fd1daa9917
#
_entry.id   dbb82b9ec6c1f3e0611db0fd1daa9917
#
_cell.length_a   1.000
_cell.length_b   1.000
_cell.length_c   1.000
_cell.angle_alpha   90.00
_cell.angle_beta   90.00
_cell.angle_gamma   90.00
#
_symmetry.space_group_name_H-M   'P 1'
#
loop_
_entity.id
_entity.type
_entity.pdbx_description
1 polymer ?
#
loop_
_entity_poly.entity_id
_entity_poly.type
_entity_poly.pdbx_seq_one_letter_code
_entity_poly.pdbx_strand_id
1 'polypeptide(L)'
;MVDIRRKTNLRIYLGIIGNPVSHSLSPAMHNKLLKKYKIDGVYLPFEVEKGNFPDAIRGLRALKFRGVNITLPFKEEAVKICDWLDDQARSIGSVNTILFEEEKIKGFNTDAFGFEKSIEKKGYNLSSSSVAILGGGGTARTICFVCAKNNAGKITIFNRTKEKAEKIKSDIQSIFPSSNIAVEEFGKINFDELDIIVNATSLGWKGENLFEVIGCTPKPNREKTKKLFYDTVYIQTPFIKIASKMGYDTEDGKWMLVLQGAKSFQIWLGLYPEEKLMFKTIKEEIAKRHKRKCSTL
;
A
#
# COMPACT_ATOMS: atom_id res chain seq x y z
N MET A 1 -17.25 10.38 19.62
CA MET A 1 -16.70 9.00 19.63
C MET A 1 -17.88 8.07 19.87
N VAL A 2 -18.38 7.41 18.83
CA VAL A 2 -19.50 6.46 18.96
C VAL A 2 -18.91 5.19 19.54
N ASP A 3 -19.30 4.85 20.78
CA ASP A 3 -18.88 3.61 21.45
C ASP A 3 -19.59 2.41 20.79
N ILE A 4 -18.98 1.86 19.75
CA ILE A 4 -19.48 0.71 19.00
C ILE A 4 -19.66 -0.52 19.90
N ARG A 5 -19.01 -0.56 21.07
CA ARG A 5 -19.12 -1.66 22.05
C ARG A 5 -20.50 -1.79 22.68
N ARG A 6 -21.33 -0.76 22.62
CA ARG A 6 -22.65 -0.71 23.29
C ARG A 6 -23.87 -0.84 22.36
N LYS A 7 -23.70 -0.82 21.04
CA LYS A 7 -24.86 -0.70 20.12
C LYS A 7 -25.25 -1.92 19.30
N THR A 8 -24.45 -2.99 19.23
CA THR A 8 -24.89 -4.18 18.46
C THR A 8 -24.43 -5.47 19.15
N ASN A 9 -25.39 -6.33 19.53
CA ASN A 9 -25.14 -7.76 19.81
C ASN A 9 -24.81 -8.55 18.54
N LEU A 10 -24.49 -7.87 17.42
CA LEU A 10 -24.21 -8.47 16.13
C LEU A 10 -22.71 -8.57 15.92
N ARG A 11 -22.28 -9.72 15.45
CA ARG A 11 -20.90 -9.99 15.05
C ARG A 11 -20.47 -9.06 13.93
N ILE A 12 -19.24 -8.52 14.03
CA ILE A 12 -18.66 -7.60 13.04
C ILE A 12 -18.00 -8.41 11.91
N TYR A 13 -18.43 -8.18 10.69
CA TYR A 13 -17.85 -8.77 9.48
C TYR A 13 -16.99 -7.75 8.76
N LEU A 14 -15.73 -8.12 8.51
CA LEU A 14 -14.74 -7.36 7.76
C LEU A 14 -14.09 -8.27 6.70
N GLY A 15 -13.42 -7.70 5.73
CA GLY A 15 -12.73 -8.50 4.75
C GLY A 15 -11.74 -7.75 3.87
N ILE A 16 -11.16 -8.49 2.93
CA ILE A 16 -10.38 -7.95 1.81
C ILE A 16 -10.87 -8.59 0.52
N ILE A 17 -11.05 -7.76 -0.51
CA ILE A 17 -11.41 -8.17 -1.87
C ILE A 17 -10.23 -7.91 -2.79
N GLY A 18 -9.91 -8.90 -3.63
CA GLY A 18 -8.87 -8.81 -4.65
C GLY A 18 -8.82 -10.04 -5.54
N ASN A 19 -7.89 -10.05 -6.52
CA ASN A 19 -7.62 -11.21 -7.34
C ASN A 19 -6.18 -11.16 -7.90
N PRO A 20 -5.29 -12.04 -7.39
CA PRO A 20 -5.49 -12.98 -6.29
C PRO A 20 -5.41 -12.30 -4.91
N VAL A 21 -6.01 -12.90 -3.88
CA VAL A 21 -6.03 -12.38 -2.51
C VAL A 21 -5.58 -13.41 -1.45
N SER A 22 -5.43 -14.66 -1.84
CA SER A 22 -5.10 -15.79 -0.95
C SER A 22 -3.78 -15.61 -0.15
N HIS A 23 -2.84 -14.86 -0.71
CA HIS A 23 -1.54 -14.58 -0.07
C HIS A 23 -1.56 -13.37 0.88
N SER A 24 -2.68 -12.65 1.02
CA SER A 24 -2.79 -11.49 1.90
C SER A 24 -2.47 -11.83 3.36
N LEU A 25 -1.76 -10.93 4.05
CA LEU A 25 -1.48 -11.01 5.49
C LEU A 25 -2.54 -10.26 6.32
N SER A 26 -3.41 -9.48 5.67
CA SER A 26 -4.45 -8.69 6.35
C SER A 26 -5.37 -9.54 7.22
N PRO A 27 -5.83 -10.74 6.82
CA PRO A 27 -6.66 -11.59 7.68
C PRO A 27 -5.99 -11.97 9.00
N ALA A 28 -4.72 -12.37 8.96
CA ALA A 28 -3.97 -12.72 10.17
C ALA A 28 -3.85 -11.51 11.11
N MET A 29 -3.53 -10.35 10.55
CA MET A 29 -3.32 -9.10 11.26
C MET A 29 -4.61 -8.59 11.93
N HIS A 30 -5.70 -8.46 11.19
CA HIS A 30 -6.97 -7.93 11.70
C HIS A 30 -7.66 -8.90 12.66
N ASN A 31 -7.66 -10.20 12.40
CA ASN A 31 -8.23 -11.19 13.32
C ASN A 31 -7.48 -11.22 14.66
N LYS A 32 -6.14 -11.00 14.65
CA LYS A 32 -5.37 -10.87 15.89
C LYS A 32 -5.79 -9.65 16.71
N LEU A 33 -6.09 -8.52 16.06
CA LEU A 33 -6.60 -7.32 16.72
C LEU A 33 -8.00 -7.52 17.29
N LEU A 34 -8.93 -8.08 16.50
CA LEU A 34 -10.29 -8.37 16.95
C LEU A 34 -10.26 -9.22 18.22
N LYS A 35 -9.45 -10.29 18.24
CA LYS A 35 -9.23 -11.12 19.45
C LYS A 35 -8.64 -10.33 20.62
N LYS A 36 -7.60 -9.52 20.39
CA LYS A 36 -6.95 -8.72 21.43
C LYS A 36 -7.92 -7.75 22.11
N TYR A 37 -8.72 -7.06 21.30
CA TYR A 37 -9.68 -6.06 21.80
C TYR A 37 -11.02 -6.65 22.23
N LYS A 38 -11.14 -8.00 22.22
CA LYS A 38 -12.38 -8.74 22.59
C LYS A 38 -13.59 -8.24 21.78
N ILE A 39 -13.37 -7.96 20.50
CA ILE A 39 -14.42 -7.58 19.55
C ILE A 39 -14.92 -8.88 18.90
N ASP A 40 -16.22 -9.18 19.03
CA ASP A 40 -16.82 -10.29 18.29
C ASP A 40 -16.90 -9.94 16.82
N GLY A 41 -15.98 -10.49 16.04
CA GLY A 41 -15.87 -10.18 14.63
C GLY A 41 -14.91 -11.12 13.91
N VAL A 42 -14.92 -11.04 12.58
CA VAL A 42 -14.05 -11.80 11.71
C VAL A 42 -13.64 -10.98 10.49
N TYR A 43 -12.42 -11.18 10.05
CA TYR A 43 -11.88 -10.59 8.82
C TYR A 43 -11.52 -11.72 7.85
N LEU A 44 -12.13 -11.70 6.66
CA LEU A 44 -12.06 -12.79 5.66
C LEU A 44 -11.48 -12.30 4.32
N PRO A 45 -10.73 -13.14 3.58
CA PRO A 45 -10.34 -12.87 2.21
C PRO A 45 -11.45 -13.31 1.24
N PHE A 46 -11.69 -12.50 0.19
CA PHE A 46 -12.63 -12.78 -0.88
C PHE A 46 -11.94 -12.59 -2.23
N GLU A 47 -11.75 -13.68 -2.96
CA GLU A 47 -11.27 -13.63 -4.32
C GLU A 47 -12.44 -13.42 -5.26
N VAL A 48 -12.41 -12.34 -6.04
CA VAL A 48 -13.52 -11.92 -6.91
C VAL A 48 -12.99 -11.78 -8.33
N GLU A 49 -13.70 -12.36 -9.30
CA GLU A 49 -13.37 -12.22 -10.71
C GLU A 49 -13.71 -10.82 -11.24
N LYS A 50 -12.98 -10.39 -12.28
CA LYS A 50 -13.30 -9.15 -12.99
C LYS A 50 -14.74 -9.22 -13.53
N GLY A 51 -15.48 -8.12 -13.36
CA GLY A 51 -16.89 -8.04 -13.73
C GLY A 51 -17.87 -8.35 -12.59
N ASN A 52 -17.46 -9.15 -11.59
CA ASN A 52 -18.31 -9.47 -10.44
C ASN A 52 -18.08 -8.53 -9.24
N PHE A 53 -17.14 -7.61 -9.34
CA PHE A 53 -16.79 -6.72 -8.23
C PHE A 53 -17.96 -5.83 -7.75
N PRO A 54 -18.77 -5.20 -8.63
CA PRO A 54 -19.94 -4.43 -8.20
C PRO A 54 -20.96 -5.28 -7.45
N ASP A 55 -21.22 -6.52 -7.91
CA ASP A 55 -22.14 -7.44 -7.26
C ASP A 55 -21.61 -7.90 -5.90
N ALA A 56 -20.32 -8.18 -5.80
CA ALA A 56 -19.68 -8.53 -4.55
C ALA A 56 -19.84 -7.40 -3.51
N ILE A 57 -19.63 -6.14 -3.89
CA ILE A 57 -19.81 -4.99 -2.98
C ILE A 57 -21.27 -4.85 -2.55
N ARG A 58 -22.23 -4.99 -3.50
CA ARG A 58 -23.67 -4.97 -3.16
C ARG A 58 -24.05 -6.11 -2.20
N GLY A 59 -23.53 -7.30 -2.46
CA GLY A 59 -23.74 -8.47 -1.59
C GLY A 59 -23.21 -8.26 -0.18
N LEU A 60 -21.98 -7.76 -0.03
CA LEU A 60 -21.38 -7.49 1.28
C LEU A 60 -22.16 -6.41 2.06
N ARG A 61 -22.68 -5.37 1.38
CA ARG A 61 -23.56 -4.39 2.00
C ARG A 61 -24.86 -5.04 2.49
N ALA A 62 -25.50 -5.86 1.65
CA ALA A 62 -26.73 -6.58 2.02
C ALA A 62 -26.52 -7.55 3.20
N LEU A 63 -25.34 -8.18 3.29
CA LEU A 63 -24.91 -9.04 4.40
C LEU A 63 -24.46 -8.26 5.64
N LYS A 64 -24.60 -6.92 5.63
CA LYS A 64 -24.25 -6.03 6.74
C LYS A 64 -22.79 -6.11 7.19
N PHE A 65 -21.87 -6.27 6.24
CA PHE A 65 -20.46 -6.08 6.52
C PHE A 65 -20.22 -4.66 7.03
N ARG A 66 -19.31 -4.50 7.98
CA ARG A 66 -18.92 -3.17 8.47
C ARG A 66 -18.01 -2.47 7.47
N GLY A 67 -17.14 -3.22 6.80
CA GLY A 67 -16.26 -2.67 5.80
C GLY A 67 -15.31 -3.71 5.22
N VAL A 68 -14.61 -3.32 4.15
CA VAL A 68 -13.65 -4.18 3.46
C VAL A 68 -12.46 -3.38 2.96
N ASN A 69 -11.29 -4.01 2.92
CA ASN A 69 -10.19 -3.51 2.11
C ASN A 69 -10.37 -3.96 0.65
N ILE A 70 -9.88 -3.11 -0.24
CA ILE A 70 -9.83 -3.39 -1.68
C ILE A 70 -8.37 -3.43 -2.11
N THR A 71 -7.99 -4.49 -2.83
CA THR A 71 -6.67 -4.59 -3.44
C THR A 71 -6.77 -4.80 -4.95
N LEU A 72 -5.63 -5.05 -5.61
CA LEU A 72 -5.61 -5.27 -7.06
C LEU A 72 -6.63 -6.33 -7.50
N PRO A 73 -7.30 -6.14 -8.62
CA PRO A 73 -7.19 -5.01 -9.55
C PRO A 73 -8.24 -3.90 -9.32
N PHE A 74 -9.01 -3.91 -8.24
CA PHE A 74 -10.30 -3.22 -8.09
C PHE A 74 -10.24 -1.82 -7.47
N LYS A 75 -9.06 -1.31 -7.06
CA LYS A 75 -8.94 -0.03 -6.33
C LYS A 75 -9.47 1.19 -7.09
N GLU A 76 -9.31 1.22 -8.42
CA GLU A 76 -9.82 2.30 -9.27
C GLU A 76 -11.33 2.13 -9.55
N GLU A 77 -11.78 0.88 -9.70
CA GLU A 77 -13.20 0.56 -9.90
C GLU A 77 -14.02 0.89 -8.64
N ALA A 78 -13.45 0.68 -7.45
CA ALA A 78 -14.08 0.99 -6.17
C ALA A 78 -14.44 2.48 -6.02
N VAL A 79 -13.70 3.39 -6.66
CA VAL A 79 -14.02 4.83 -6.70
C VAL A 79 -15.42 5.08 -7.27
N LYS A 80 -15.79 4.32 -8.31
CA LYS A 80 -17.09 4.50 -9.02
C LYS A 80 -18.28 3.94 -8.25
N ILE A 81 -18.02 3.06 -7.28
CA ILE A 81 -19.07 2.37 -6.51
C ILE A 81 -19.37 3.11 -5.20
N CYS A 82 -18.42 3.92 -4.71
CA CYS A 82 -18.60 4.66 -3.47
C CYS A 82 -19.50 5.87 -3.64
N ASP A 83 -20.49 6.03 -2.75
CA ASP A 83 -21.36 7.19 -2.69
C ASP A 83 -20.62 8.44 -2.17
N TRP A 84 -19.55 8.22 -1.39
CA TRP A 84 -18.72 9.27 -0.83
C TRP A 84 -17.26 8.83 -0.79
N LEU A 85 -16.36 9.75 -1.07
CA LEU A 85 -14.92 9.54 -1.04
C LEU A 85 -14.26 10.55 -0.10
N ASP A 86 -13.29 10.12 0.69
CA ASP A 86 -12.41 11.06 1.38
C ASP A 86 -11.55 11.84 0.36
N ASP A 87 -11.00 12.97 0.79
CA ASP A 87 -10.25 13.85 -0.12
C ASP A 87 -9.04 13.17 -0.74
N GLN A 88 -8.38 12.28 0.00
CA GLN A 88 -7.24 11.53 -0.52
C GLN A 88 -7.68 10.51 -1.57
N ALA A 89 -8.70 9.71 -1.29
CA ALA A 89 -9.20 8.72 -2.25
C ALA A 89 -9.70 9.38 -3.54
N ARG A 90 -10.38 10.53 -3.41
CA ARG A 90 -10.87 11.35 -4.54
C ARG A 90 -9.71 11.86 -5.38
N SER A 91 -8.72 12.48 -4.75
CA SER A 91 -7.55 13.06 -5.41
C SER A 91 -6.67 12.01 -6.06
N ILE A 92 -6.45 10.89 -5.38
CA ILE A 92 -5.65 9.77 -5.91
C ILE A 92 -6.42 9.00 -7.00
N GLY A 93 -7.76 9.02 -6.98
CA GLY A 93 -8.58 8.20 -7.87
C GLY A 93 -8.47 6.69 -7.55
N SER A 94 -8.28 6.35 -6.27
CA SER A 94 -8.06 4.96 -5.82
C SER A 94 -8.57 4.76 -4.40
N VAL A 95 -9.37 3.72 -4.19
CA VAL A 95 -9.92 3.31 -2.90
C VAL A 95 -9.34 1.97 -2.49
N ASN A 96 -8.75 1.87 -1.30
CA ASN A 96 -8.29 0.61 -0.71
C ASN A 96 -9.07 0.21 0.54
N THR A 97 -9.99 1.06 1.02
CA THR A 97 -10.79 0.80 2.22
C THR A 97 -12.21 1.32 2.01
N ILE A 98 -13.18 0.44 2.17
CA ILE A 98 -14.61 0.76 2.14
C ILE A 98 -15.18 0.62 3.54
N LEU A 99 -16.00 1.59 3.95
CA LEU A 99 -16.85 1.55 5.12
C LEU A 99 -18.31 1.53 4.66
N PHE A 100 -19.07 0.53 5.09
CA PHE A 100 -20.50 0.47 4.87
C PHE A 100 -21.23 1.19 6.04
N GLU A 101 -21.96 2.24 5.72
CA GLU A 101 -22.95 2.86 6.59
C GLU A 101 -24.36 2.56 6.08
N GLU A 102 -25.39 2.83 6.89
CA GLU A 102 -26.76 2.38 6.59
C GLU A 102 -27.20 2.68 5.16
N GLU A 103 -26.92 3.91 4.66
CA GLU A 103 -27.33 4.31 3.31
C GLU A 103 -26.18 4.62 2.36
N LYS A 104 -24.91 4.62 2.82
CA LYS A 104 -23.77 5.08 2.03
C LYS A 104 -22.59 4.11 2.06
N ILE A 105 -22.00 3.94 0.91
CA ILE A 105 -20.69 3.28 0.74
C ILE A 105 -19.64 4.38 0.75
N LYS A 106 -18.80 4.43 1.80
CA LYS A 106 -17.73 5.41 1.93
C LYS A 106 -16.39 4.81 1.55
N GLY A 107 -15.67 5.47 0.64
CA GLY A 107 -14.36 5.06 0.16
C GLY A 107 -13.23 5.91 0.71
N PHE A 108 -12.14 5.24 1.09
CA PHE A 108 -10.93 5.86 1.65
C PHE A 108 -9.68 5.30 0.98
N ASN A 109 -8.59 6.10 1.01
CA ASN A 109 -7.26 5.61 0.64
C ASN A 109 -6.32 5.63 1.85
N THR A 110 -6.16 4.49 2.50
CA THR A 110 -5.26 4.34 3.64
C THR A 110 -3.81 3.99 3.24
N ASP A 111 -3.56 3.64 1.97
CA ASP A 111 -2.20 3.38 1.47
C ASP A 111 -1.33 4.64 1.51
N ALA A 112 -1.92 5.81 1.22
CA ALA A 112 -1.23 7.10 1.32
C ALA A 112 -0.71 7.35 2.74
N PHE A 113 -1.57 7.14 3.76
CA PHE A 113 -1.17 7.23 5.15
C PHE A 113 -0.10 6.19 5.50
N GLY A 114 -0.26 4.96 5.03
CA GLY A 114 0.68 3.87 5.27
C GLY A 114 2.08 4.17 4.76
N PHE A 115 2.18 4.66 3.51
CA PHE A 115 3.46 5.02 2.91
C PHE A 115 4.09 6.23 3.62
N GLU A 116 3.36 7.33 3.77
CA GLU A 116 3.85 8.55 4.43
C GLU A 116 4.44 8.24 5.81
N LYS A 117 3.68 7.55 6.65
CA LYS A 117 4.11 7.21 8.01
C LYS A 117 5.22 6.17 8.06
N SER A 118 5.36 5.30 7.07
CA SER A 118 6.47 4.35 7.02
C SER A 118 7.79 5.03 6.67
N ILE A 119 7.78 6.04 5.78
CA ILE A 119 8.94 6.88 5.46
C ILE A 119 9.40 7.66 6.70
N GLU A 120 8.46 8.34 7.38
CA GLU A 120 8.74 9.06 8.64
C GLU A 120 9.33 8.15 9.71
N LYS A 121 8.74 6.96 9.90
CA LYS A 121 9.20 5.96 10.88
C LYS A 121 10.61 5.45 10.59
N LYS A 122 11.02 5.43 9.33
CA LYS A 122 12.39 5.10 8.91
C LYS A 122 13.37 6.26 9.12
N GLY A 123 12.88 7.44 9.50
CA GLY A 123 13.70 8.65 9.71
C GLY A 123 14.05 9.41 8.43
N TYR A 124 13.22 9.24 7.40
CA TYR A 124 13.32 9.98 6.15
C TYR A 124 12.19 11.01 6.04
N ASN A 125 12.46 12.06 5.25
CA ASN A 125 11.49 13.11 4.95
C ASN A 125 11.33 13.22 3.43
N LEU A 126 10.11 13.38 2.97
CA LEU A 126 9.81 13.58 1.55
C LEU A 126 10.05 15.04 1.11
N SER A 127 9.92 16.00 2.02
CA SER A 127 10.10 17.41 1.68
C SER A 127 11.50 17.67 1.11
N SER A 128 11.53 18.33 -0.04
CA SER A 128 12.74 18.66 -0.81
C SER A 128 13.56 17.45 -1.31
N SER A 129 13.14 16.23 -1.06
CA SER A 129 13.84 15.02 -1.52
C SER A 129 13.63 14.77 -3.01
N SER A 130 14.64 14.19 -3.66
CA SER A 130 14.55 13.63 -5.01
C SER A 130 14.08 12.18 -4.95
N VAL A 131 12.87 11.91 -5.43
CA VAL A 131 12.22 10.61 -5.32
C VAL A 131 12.06 9.93 -6.67
N ALA A 132 12.57 8.70 -6.82
CA ALA A 132 12.28 7.84 -7.95
C ALA A 132 11.15 6.87 -7.59
N ILE A 133 10.14 6.78 -8.46
CA ILE A 133 9.03 5.84 -8.35
C ILE A 133 9.11 4.84 -9.50
N LEU A 134 9.39 3.58 -9.19
CA LEU A 134 9.48 2.50 -10.18
C LEU A 134 8.12 1.83 -10.31
N GLY A 135 7.43 2.08 -11.43
CA GLY A 135 6.11 1.56 -11.72
C GLY A 135 5.09 2.64 -12.10
N GLY A 136 3.96 2.22 -12.71
CA GLY A 136 2.89 3.10 -13.21
C GLY A 136 1.48 2.63 -12.85
N GLY A 137 1.33 1.89 -11.74
CA GLY A 137 0.04 1.39 -11.25
C GLY A 137 -0.54 2.26 -10.13
N GLY A 138 -1.63 1.79 -9.51
CA GLY A 138 -2.31 2.50 -8.43
C GLY A 138 -1.43 2.79 -7.22
N THR A 139 -0.48 1.90 -6.88
CA THR A 139 0.50 2.15 -5.81
C THR A 139 1.45 3.29 -6.18
N ALA A 140 1.98 3.31 -7.42
CA ALA A 140 2.83 4.40 -7.90
C ALA A 140 2.09 5.74 -7.88
N ARG A 141 0.82 5.75 -8.27
CA ARG A 141 -0.06 6.93 -8.21
C ARG A 141 -0.20 7.44 -6.77
N THR A 142 -0.48 6.54 -5.82
CA THR A 142 -0.58 6.89 -4.40
C THR A 142 0.73 7.49 -3.87
N ILE A 143 1.88 6.89 -4.20
CA ILE A 143 3.19 7.37 -3.78
C ILE A 143 3.50 8.73 -4.40
N CYS A 144 3.22 8.92 -5.70
CA CYS A 144 3.40 10.20 -6.38
C CYS A 144 2.57 11.31 -5.73
N PHE A 145 1.30 11.02 -5.40
CA PHE A 145 0.43 11.94 -4.66
C PHE A 145 1.03 12.31 -3.30
N VAL A 146 1.50 11.33 -2.52
CA VAL A 146 2.11 11.59 -1.20
C VAL A 146 3.38 12.43 -1.33
N CYS A 147 4.23 12.15 -2.30
CA CYS A 147 5.45 12.93 -2.56
C CYS A 147 5.11 14.40 -2.93
N ALA A 148 4.14 14.61 -3.84
CA ALA A 148 3.71 15.95 -4.25
C ALA A 148 3.08 16.72 -3.09
N LYS A 149 2.19 16.09 -2.32
CA LYS A 149 1.55 16.64 -1.12
C LYS A 149 2.59 17.11 -0.08
N ASN A 150 3.69 16.37 0.05
CA ASN A 150 4.77 16.67 1.00
C ASN A 150 5.88 17.53 0.39
N ASN A 151 5.65 18.19 -0.75
CA ASN A 151 6.60 19.10 -1.41
C ASN A 151 7.96 18.45 -1.69
N ALA A 152 7.98 17.23 -2.26
CA ALA A 152 9.20 16.61 -2.74
C ALA A 152 9.88 17.52 -3.78
N GLY A 153 11.21 17.64 -3.72
CA GLY A 153 11.97 18.55 -4.59
C GLY A 153 11.91 18.13 -6.07
N LYS A 154 11.97 16.81 -6.31
CA LYS A 154 11.80 16.21 -7.63
C LYS A 154 11.18 14.84 -7.51
N ILE A 155 10.18 14.54 -8.33
CA ILE A 155 9.55 13.22 -8.42
C ILE A 155 9.79 12.72 -9.84
N THR A 156 10.42 11.54 -10.00
CA THR A 156 10.59 10.93 -11.31
C THR A 156 9.91 9.58 -11.34
N ILE A 157 8.95 9.41 -12.24
CA ILE A 157 8.23 8.16 -12.42
C ILE A 157 8.89 7.39 -13.56
N PHE A 158 9.42 6.21 -13.23
CA PHE A 158 10.01 5.30 -14.20
C PHE A 158 9.05 4.16 -14.50
N ASN A 159 8.62 4.02 -15.73
CA ASN A 159 7.71 2.95 -16.12
C ASN A 159 7.93 2.47 -17.54
N ARG A 160 7.75 1.15 -17.76
CA ARG A 160 7.84 0.54 -19.10
C ARG A 160 6.81 1.12 -20.08
N THR A 161 5.61 1.42 -19.61
CA THR A 161 4.52 2.01 -20.39
C THR A 161 4.44 3.49 -20.07
N LYS A 162 5.02 4.34 -20.93
CA LYS A 162 5.15 5.79 -20.72
C LYS A 162 3.80 6.46 -20.48
N GLU A 163 2.78 6.08 -21.24
CA GLU A 163 1.43 6.66 -21.19
C GLU A 163 0.80 6.55 -19.78
N LYS A 164 1.04 5.44 -19.09
CA LYS A 164 0.55 5.26 -17.70
C LYS A 164 1.22 6.21 -16.74
N ALA A 165 2.51 6.42 -16.86
CA ALA A 165 3.27 7.35 -16.03
C ALA A 165 2.91 8.81 -16.33
N GLU A 166 2.76 9.19 -17.61
CA GLU A 166 2.31 10.53 -18.01
C GLU A 166 0.90 10.84 -17.49
N LYS A 167 0.00 9.85 -17.50
CA LYS A 167 -1.32 10.03 -16.89
C LYS A 167 -1.23 10.31 -15.39
N ILE A 168 -0.40 9.57 -14.64
CA ILE A 168 -0.18 9.83 -13.20
C ILE A 168 0.35 11.26 -13.02
N LYS A 169 1.37 11.65 -13.79
CA LYS A 169 1.95 13.00 -13.75
C LYS A 169 0.88 14.06 -13.98
N SER A 170 0.13 13.97 -15.09
CA SER A 170 -0.91 14.95 -15.45
C SER A 170 -1.97 15.07 -14.34
N ASP A 171 -2.48 13.93 -13.85
CA ASP A 171 -3.50 13.90 -12.82
C ASP A 171 -3.01 14.52 -11.49
N ILE A 172 -1.76 14.22 -11.09
CA ILE A 172 -1.19 14.76 -9.84
C ILE A 172 -0.82 16.25 -9.99
N GLN A 173 -0.28 16.66 -11.13
CA GLN A 173 0.02 18.08 -11.38
C GLN A 173 -1.23 18.95 -11.47
N SER A 174 -2.38 18.42 -11.88
CA SER A 174 -3.64 19.15 -11.81
C SER A 174 -4.07 19.50 -10.38
N ILE A 175 -3.64 18.72 -9.39
CA ILE A 175 -3.93 18.92 -7.95
C ILE A 175 -2.82 19.77 -7.29
N PHE A 176 -1.57 19.50 -7.67
CA PHE A 176 -0.36 20.17 -7.16
C PHE A 176 0.42 20.80 -8.32
N PRO A 177 0.00 21.96 -8.85
CA PRO A 177 0.60 22.58 -10.05
C PRO A 177 2.10 22.91 -9.89
N SER A 178 2.56 23.19 -8.68
CA SER A 178 3.97 23.49 -8.39
C SER A 178 4.86 22.27 -8.25
N SER A 179 4.31 21.03 -8.30
CA SER A 179 5.10 19.83 -8.15
C SER A 179 5.99 19.56 -9.36
N ASN A 180 7.27 19.29 -9.12
CA ASN A 180 8.25 18.95 -10.14
C ASN A 180 8.20 17.43 -10.43
N ILE A 181 7.36 17.03 -11.40
CA ILE A 181 7.17 15.62 -11.78
C ILE A 181 7.70 15.38 -13.18
N ALA A 182 8.64 14.45 -13.32
CA ALA A 182 9.18 13.97 -14.59
C ALA A 182 8.75 12.51 -14.83
N VAL A 183 8.73 12.12 -16.11
CA VAL A 183 8.54 10.72 -16.53
C VAL A 183 9.72 10.30 -17.37
N GLU A 184 10.32 9.17 -17.03
CA GLU A 184 11.51 8.64 -17.68
C GLU A 184 11.41 7.14 -17.92
N GLU A 185 12.25 6.64 -18.83
CA GLU A 185 12.42 5.21 -19.06
C GLU A 185 13.35 4.56 -18.04
N PHE A 186 13.20 3.28 -17.76
CA PHE A 186 13.99 2.56 -16.76
C PHE A 186 15.51 2.70 -16.96
N GLY A 187 16.03 2.60 -18.18
CA GLY A 187 17.46 2.67 -18.45
C GLY A 187 18.12 4.03 -18.16
N LYS A 188 17.33 5.06 -17.83
CA LYS A 188 17.85 6.42 -17.55
C LYS A 188 17.96 6.75 -16.06
N ILE A 189 17.85 5.77 -15.16
CA ILE A 189 17.92 6.01 -13.73
C ILE A 189 19.35 6.38 -13.31
N ASN A 190 19.53 7.61 -12.80
CA ASN A 190 20.76 8.04 -12.16
C ASN A 190 20.58 7.98 -10.64
N PHE A 191 21.06 6.91 -10.00
CA PHE A 191 20.93 6.71 -8.56
C PHE A 191 21.68 7.78 -7.74
N ASP A 192 22.72 8.42 -8.28
CA ASP A 192 23.52 9.40 -7.56
C ASP A 192 22.71 10.67 -7.20
N GLU A 193 21.72 11.02 -8.04
CA GLU A 193 20.84 12.19 -7.87
C GLU A 193 19.58 11.94 -7.02
N LEU A 194 19.40 10.72 -6.50
CA LEU A 194 18.18 10.32 -5.83
C LEU A 194 18.40 10.14 -4.32
N ASP A 195 17.47 10.59 -3.51
CA ASP A 195 17.42 10.37 -2.07
C ASP A 195 16.60 9.15 -1.69
N ILE A 196 15.48 8.93 -2.40
CA ILE A 196 14.55 7.85 -2.11
C ILE A 196 14.19 7.14 -3.42
N ILE A 197 14.37 5.82 -3.48
CA ILE A 197 14.03 4.98 -4.61
C ILE A 197 12.95 4.00 -4.18
N VAL A 198 11.77 4.07 -4.79
CA VAL A 198 10.60 3.28 -4.39
C VAL A 198 10.23 2.26 -5.46
N ASN A 199 10.31 0.98 -5.15
CA ASN A 199 9.67 -0.06 -5.94
C ASN A 199 8.16 -0.06 -5.68
N ALA A 200 7.39 0.47 -6.62
CA ALA A 200 5.92 0.47 -6.63
C ALA A 200 5.33 -0.55 -7.61
N THR A 201 6.13 -1.54 -8.03
CA THR A 201 5.71 -2.65 -8.89
C THR A 201 5.41 -3.90 -8.07
N SER A 202 4.90 -4.94 -8.71
CA SER A 202 4.79 -6.29 -8.15
C SER A 202 6.05 -7.13 -8.32
N LEU A 203 7.12 -6.61 -8.94
CA LEU A 203 8.37 -7.34 -9.14
C LEU A 203 9.05 -7.61 -7.81
N GLY A 204 9.56 -8.82 -7.66
CA GLY A 204 10.16 -9.32 -6.43
C GLY A 204 9.29 -10.31 -5.65
N TRP A 205 7.97 -10.38 -5.91
CA TRP A 205 7.09 -11.38 -5.28
C TRP A 205 7.49 -12.82 -5.57
N LYS A 206 7.94 -13.09 -6.79
CA LYS A 206 8.42 -14.41 -7.24
C LYS A 206 9.94 -14.51 -7.26
N GLY A 207 10.63 -13.54 -6.68
CA GLY A 207 12.10 -13.48 -6.63
C GLY A 207 12.73 -12.78 -7.83
N GLU A 208 11.94 -12.07 -8.66
CA GLU A 208 12.47 -11.29 -9.78
C GLU A 208 13.42 -10.21 -9.27
N ASN A 209 14.53 -10.01 -9.98
CA ASN A 209 15.47 -8.94 -9.71
C ASN A 209 15.09 -7.66 -10.46
N LEU A 210 14.59 -6.67 -9.73
CA LEU A 210 14.18 -5.40 -10.33
C LEU A 210 15.34 -4.67 -11.01
N PHE A 211 16.57 -4.74 -10.48
CA PHE A 211 17.73 -4.11 -11.11
C PHE A 211 18.05 -4.68 -12.50
N GLU A 212 17.82 -5.96 -12.71
CA GLU A 212 17.95 -6.58 -14.04
C GLU A 212 16.86 -6.07 -14.99
N VAL A 213 15.61 -5.95 -14.50
CA VAL A 213 14.49 -5.47 -15.30
C VAL A 213 14.66 -4.01 -15.74
N ILE A 214 15.19 -3.17 -14.85
CA ILE A 214 15.45 -1.75 -15.17
C ILE A 214 16.78 -1.52 -15.92
N GLY A 215 17.62 -2.54 -16.03
CA GLY A 215 18.89 -2.48 -16.77
C GLY A 215 19.99 -1.67 -16.09
N CYS A 216 19.86 -1.33 -14.81
CA CYS A 216 20.87 -0.58 -14.07
C CYS A 216 20.86 -0.96 -12.57
N THR A 217 22.04 -0.84 -11.95
CA THR A 217 22.27 -1.18 -10.55
C THR A 217 23.05 -0.05 -9.88
N PRO A 218 22.71 0.37 -8.63
CA PRO A 218 23.47 1.40 -7.95
C PRO A 218 24.89 0.95 -7.65
N LYS A 219 25.83 1.89 -7.56
CA LYS A 219 27.19 1.61 -7.12
C LYS A 219 27.23 1.36 -5.62
N PRO A 220 28.27 0.67 -5.07
CA PRO A 220 28.45 0.56 -3.63
C PRO A 220 28.52 1.94 -2.95
N ASN A 221 27.79 2.10 -1.84
CA ASN A 221 27.69 3.34 -1.08
C ASN A 221 28.95 3.59 -0.21
N ARG A 222 30.10 3.85 -0.84
CA ARG A 222 31.37 4.07 -0.15
C ARG A 222 31.39 5.37 0.65
N GLU A 223 30.66 6.38 0.19
CA GLU A 223 30.58 7.71 0.83
C GLU A 223 29.54 7.77 1.96
N LYS A 224 28.85 6.67 2.23
CA LYS A 224 27.79 6.58 3.25
C LYS A 224 26.71 7.65 3.09
N THR A 225 26.35 7.97 1.86
CA THR A 225 25.27 8.91 1.57
C THR A 225 23.95 8.37 2.14
N LYS A 226 23.15 9.25 2.74
CA LYS A 226 21.84 8.90 3.30
C LYS A 226 20.82 8.72 2.15
N LYS A 227 20.62 7.50 1.72
CA LYS A 227 19.74 7.15 0.60
C LYS A 227 18.90 5.93 0.95
N LEU A 228 17.59 5.98 0.65
CA LEU A 228 16.64 4.93 0.97
C LEU A 228 16.19 4.16 -0.28
N PHE A 229 16.34 2.85 -0.26
CA PHE A 229 15.67 1.93 -1.16
C PHE A 229 14.44 1.35 -0.46
N TYR A 230 13.27 1.72 -0.94
CA TYR A 230 11.98 1.34 -0.38
C TYR A 230 11.26 0.37 -1.30
N ASP A 231 10.77 -0.75 -0.77
CA ASP A 231 9.97 -1.71 -1.53
C ASP A 231 8.55 -1.78 -0.96
N THR A 232 7.54 -1.62 -1.81
CA THR A 232 6.14 -1.80 -1.38
C THR A 232 5.76 -3.27 -1.18
N VAL A 233 6.59 -4.19 -1.67
CA VAL A 233 6.48 -5.63 -1.41
C VAL A 233 6.98 -5.93 0.01
N TYR A 234 6.20 -6.65 0.80
CA TYR A 234 6.46 -6.90 2.22
C TYR A 234 7.24 -8.18 2.53
N ILE A 235 7.96 -8.72 1.54
CA ILE A 235 8.95 -9.78 1.70
C ILE A 235 10.33 -9.25 1.35
N GLN A 236 11.39 -9.98 1.70
CA GLN A 236 12.75 -9.60 1.31
C GLN A 236 13.01 -9.91 -0.17
N THR A 237 12.79 -8.91 -1.03
CA THR A 237 13.05 -9.00 -2.47
C THR A 237 14.54 -8.91 -2.80
N PRO A 238 14.97 -9.34 -4.01
CA PRO A 238 16.33 -9.08 -4.50
C PRO A 238 16.68 -7.58 -4.49
N PHE A 239 15.72 -6.70 -4.79
CA PHE A 239 15.90 -5.24 -4.76
C PHE A 239 16.42 -4.76 -3.39
N ILE A 240 15.73 -5.13 -2.30
CA ILE A 240 16.14 -4.78 -0.93
C ILE A 240 17.47 -5.44 -0.55
N LYS A 241 17.66 -6.73 -0.86
CA LYS A 241 18.88 -7.47 -0.51
C LYS A 241 20.12 -6.87 -1.17
N ILE A 242 20.03 -6.53 -2.45
CA ILE A 242 21.15 -5.96 -3.22
C ILE A 242 21.48 -4.56 -2.71
N ALA A 243 20.48 -3.68 -2.55
CA ALA A 243 20.69 -2.33 -2.02
C ALA A 243 21.33 -2.35 -0.62
N SER A 244 20.86 -3.23 0.27
CA SER A 244 21.43 -3.41 1.61
C SER A 244 22.89 -3.88 1.56
N LYS A 245 23.24 -4.85 0.69
CA LYS A 245 24.61 -5.32 0.49
C LYS A 245 25.53 -4.21 -0.05
N MET A 246 24.98 -3.24 -0.77
CA MET A 246 25.71 -2.09 -1.26
C MET A 246 25.86 -0.95 -0.23
N GLY A 247 25.33 -1.14 0.99
CA GLY A 247 25.49 -0.20 2.09
C GLY A 247 24.45 0.93 2.13
N TYR A 248 23.34 0.77 1.43
CA TYR A 248 22.22 1.71 1.47
C TYR A 248 21.19 1.36 2.55
N ASP A 249 20.48 2.38 3.03
CA ASP A 249 19.32 2.17 3.87
C ASP A 249 18.20 1.49 3.07
N THR A 250 17.54 0.53 3.70
CA THR A 250 16.45 -0.20 3.05
C THR A 250 15.22 -0.30 3.94
N GLU A 251 14.04 -0.29 3.33
CA GLU A 251 12.76 -0.55 4.00
C GLU A 251 11.88 -1.39 3.08
N ASP A 252 11.24 -2.41 3.64
CA ASP A 252 10.27 -3.22 2.92
C ASP A 252 8.82 -2.83 3.28
N GLY A 253 7.85 -3.32 2.52
CA GLY A 253 6.44 -2.94 2.63
C GLY A 253 5.72 -3.34 3.93
N LYS A 254 6.41 -3.93 4.92
CA LYS A 254 5.73 -4.40 6.16
C LYS A 254 5.14 -3.25 6.96
N TRP A 255 5.90 -2.15 7.16
CA TRP A 255 5.36 -1.01 7.89
C TRP A 255 4.23 -0.33 7.13
N MET A 256 4.33 -0.18 5.82
CA MET A 256 3.22 0.34 5.00
C MET A 256 1.96 -0.53 5.16
N LEU A 257 2.10 -1.86 5.10
CA LEU A 257 1.00 -2.80 5.29
C LEU A 257 0.36 -2.66 6.68
N VAL A 258 1.16 -2.52 7.73
CA VAL A 258 0.68 -2.34 9.11
C VAL A 258 -0.06 -1.02 9.27
N LEU A 259 0.54 0.07 8.84
CA LEU A 259 0.02 1.42 9.06
C LEU A 259 -1.27 1.69 8.29
N GLN A 260 -1.34 1.26 7.00
CA GLN A 260 -2.58 1.34 6.24
C GLN A 260 -3.69 0.47 6.87
N GLY A 261 -3.35 -0.73 7.35
CA GLY A 261 -4.30 -1.60 8.04
C GLY A 261 -4.76 -1.04 9.37
N ALA A 262 -3.88 -0.40 10.15
CA ALA A 262 -4.23 0.30 11.39
C ALA A 262 -5.21 1.44 11.12
N LYS A 263 -4.98 2.20 10.04
CA LYS A 263 -5.89 3.26 9.62
C LYS A 263 -7.24 2.74 9.17
N SER A 264 -7.28 1.63 8.42
CA SER A 264 -8.53 0.95 8.05
C SER A 264 -9.30 0.46 9.28
N PHE A 265 -8.61 -0.15 10.24
CA PHE A 265 -9.20 -0.59 11.51
C PHE A 265 -9.82 0.59 12.29
N GLN A 266 -9.13 1.73 12.32
CA GLN A 266 -9.64 2.96 12.92
C GLN A 266 -10.90 3.48 12.22
N ILE A 267 -10.94 3.46 10.89
CA ILE A 267 -12.10 3.89 10.10
C ILE A 267 -13.31 3.01 10.43
N TRP A 268 -13.14 1.70 10.50
CA TRP A 268 -14.25 0.77 10.74
C TRP A 268 -14.75 0.79 12.19
N LEU A 269 -13.84 0.90 13.17
CA LEU A 269 -14.12 0.61 14.57
C LEU A 269 -13.87 1.80 15.51
N GLY A 270 -13.44 2.94 14.99
CA GLY A 270 -13.17 4.14 15.79
C GLY A 270 -11.96 4.02 16.74
N LEU A 271 -11.22 2.91 16.69
CA LEU A 271 -10.07 2.62 17.54
C LEU A 271 -8.80 2.49 16.70
N TYR A 272 -7.78 3.30 16.97
CA TYR A 272 -6.46 3.12 16.40
C TYR A 272 -5.71 1.99 17.12
N PRO A 273 -5.31 0.92 16.43
CA PRO A 273 -4.78 -0.28 17.09
C PRO A 273 -3.29 -0.18 17.39
N GLU A 274 -2.79 -1.16 18.16
CA GLU A 274 -1.37 -1.30 18.48
C GLU A 274 -0.57 -1.81 17.28
N GLU A 275 0.18 -0.92 16.61
CA GLU A 275 1.01 -1.21 15.43
C GLU A 275 2.05 -2.31 15.69
N LYS A 276 2.70 -2.30 16.86
CA LYS A 276 3.73 -3.31 17.21
C LYS A 276 3.17 -4.73 17.21
N LEU A 277 1.93 -4.91 17.68
CA LEU A 277 1.27 -6.22 17.65
C LEU A 277 0.98 -6.63 16.20
N MET A 278 0.48 -5.71 15.37
CA MET A 278 0.23 -5.97 13.95
C MET A 278 1.53 -6.39 13.24
N PHE A 279 2.60 -5.64 13.44
CA PHE A 279 3.91 -5.92 12.85
C PHE A 279 4.47 -7.28 13.28
N LYS A 280 4.39 -7.59 14.58
CA LYS A 280 4.78 -8.91 15.10
C LYS A 280 3.98 -10.03 14.43
N THR A 281 2.66 -9.84 14.32
CA THR A 281 1.76 -10.85 13.73
C THR A 281 2.10 -11.15 12.28
N ILE A 282 2.35 -10.12 11.45
CA ILE A 282 2.71 -10.36 10.04
C ILE A 282 4.09 -11.03 9.90
N LYS A 283 5.06 -10.70 10.75
CA LYS A 283 6.37 -11.39 10.77
C LYS A 283 6.23 -12.87 11.11
N GLU A 284 5.44 -13.20 12.13
CA GLU A 284 5.16 -14.58 12.52
C GLU A 284 4.46 -15.35 11.40
N GLU A 285 3.49 -14.72 10.72
CA GLU A 285 2.75 -15.33 9.62
C GLU A 285 3.65 -15.58 8.39
N ILE A 286 4.51 -14.63 8.04
CA ILE A 286 5.51 -14.81 6.98
C ILE A 286 6.42 -16.00 7.29
N ALA A 287 6.94 -16.09 8.52
CA ALA A 287 7.82 -17.18 8.94
C ALA A 287 7.11 -18.56 8.89
N LYS A 288 5.83 -18.62 9.28
CA LYS A 288 5.02 -19.84 9.17
C LYS A 288 4.83 -20.30 7.72
N ARG A 289 4.53 -19.35 6.81
CA ARG A 289 4.35 -19.66 5.38
C ARG A 289 5.63 -20.15 4.73
N HIS A 290 6.79 -19.59 5.11
CA HIS A 290 8.08 -20.10 4.65
C HIS A 290 8.34 -21.55 5.09
N LYS A 291 8.10 -21.88 6.37
CA LYS A 291 8.27 -23.25 6.89
C LYS A 291 7.38 -24.25 6.16
N ARG A 292 6.11 -23.92 5.88
CA ARG A 292 5.20 -24.80 5.14
C ARG A 292 5.68 -25.08 3.72
N LYS A 293 6.23 -24.07 3.02
CA LYS A 293 6.79 -24.29 1.67
C LYS A 293 8.02 -25.23 1.67
N CYS A 294 8.84 -25.16 2.72
CA CYS A 294 10.01 -26.05 2.83
C CYS A 294 9.66 -27.48 3.28
N SER A 295 8.48 -27.70 3.89
CA SER A 295 8.04 -29.04 4.31
C SER A 295 7.21 -29.78 3.24
N THR A 296 6.88 -29.14 2.12
CA THR A 296 6.15 -29.71 0.99
C THR A 296 7.03 -29.95 -0.25
N LEU A 297 8.33 -29.72 -0.15
CA LEU A 297 9.39 -30.10 -1.08
C LEU A 297 10.21 -31.26 -0.49
#